data_105865e3e69392a2ff0585f37b6a281e
#
_entry.id   105865e3e69392a2ff0585f37b6a281e
#
_cell.length_a   1.000
_cell.length_b   1.000
_cell.length_c   1.000
_cell.angle_alpha   90.00
_cell.angle_beta   90.00
_cell.angle_gamma   90.00
#
_symmetry.space_group_name_H-M   'P 1'
#
loop_
_entity.id
_entity.type
_entity.pdbx_description
1 polymer ?
#
loop_
_entity_poly.entity_id
_entity_poly.type
_entity_poly.pdbx_seq_one_letter_code
_entity_poly.pdbx_strand_id
1 'polypeptide(L)'
;MEIRKIKAQTVCDTVKKLFTDCNYFIGKDIMCALETARDNESSPVGKSVLSQIIENDKIAAREEVPLCQDTGMAVLFVEYGDRVVIEDGSFDEAVNEGVRRAYIDGYLRKSVVNDPVFDRINTKDNTPAIIHTKIVLSLIHISEPTRRSYIS
;
A
#
# COMPACT_ATOMS: atom_id res chain seq x y z
N MET A 1 4.31 -27.58 20.79
CA MET A 1 4.21 -26.75 19.58
C MET A 1 4.54 -25.33 20.00
N GLU A 2 5.48 -24.70 19.32
CA GLU A 2 5.88 -23.32 19.64
C GLU A 2 4.84 -22.35 19.07
N ILE A 3 4.35 -21.44 19.90
CA ILE A 3 3.43 -20.36 19.52
C ILE A 3 4.28 -19.10 19.31
N ARG A 4 4.15 -18.46 18.17
CA ARG A 4 4.78 -17.18 17.90
C ARG A 4 3.87 -16.04 18.35
N LYS A 5 4.38 -15.20 19.22
CA LYS A 5 3.69 -14.01 19.72
C LYS A 5 4.20 -12.78 19.01
N ILE A 6 3.31 -11.95 18.53
CA ILE A 6 3.60 -10.69 17.82
C ILE A 6 2.82 -9.57 18.48
N LYS A 7 3.48 -8.49 18.78
CA LYS A 7 2.81 -7.31 19.35
C LYS A 7 1.95 -6.62 18.28
N ALA A 8 0.76 -6.17 18.65
CA ALA A 8 -0.11 -5.38 17.78
C ALA A 8 0.61 -4.16 17.21
N GLN A 9 1.47 -3.50 17.99
CA GLN A 9 2.28 -2.38 17.54
C GLN A 9 3.21 -2.75 16.37
N THR A 10 3.80 -3.96 16.36
CA THR A 10 4.65 -4.42 15.24
C THR A 10 3.84 -4.56 13.95
N VAL A 11 2.60 -5.07 14.05
CA VAL A 11 1.68 -5.13 12.90
C VAL A 11 1.38 -3.73 12.38
N CYS A 12 1.00 -2.82 13.28
CA CYS A 12 0.70 -1.42 12.95
C CYS A 12 1.87 -0.75 12.22
N ASP A 13 3.08 -0.83 12.76
CA ASP A 13 4.27 -0.18 12.17
C ASP A 13 4.65 -0.80 10.82
N THR A 14 4.51 -2.13 10.69
CA THR A 14 4.74 -2.84 9.43
C THR A 14 3.75 -2.39 8.35
N VAL A 15 2.46 -2.34 8.68
CA VAL A 15 1.41 -1.89 7.76
C VAL A 15 1.63 -0.44 7.36
N LYS A 16 1.92 0.45 8.31
CA LYS A 16 2.27 1.85 8.02
C LYS A 16 3.39 1.93 7.00
N LYS A 17 4.49 1.22 7.27
CA LYS A 17 5.65 1.22 6.37
C LYS A 17 5.31 0.69 4.98
N LEU A 18 4.61 -0.43 4.88
CA LEU A 18 4.22 -1.02 3.58
C LEU A 18 3.40 -0.06 2.74
N PHE A 19 2.39 0.60 3.31
CA PHE A 19 1.56 1.56 2.57
C PHE A 19 2.33 2.82 2.18
N THR A 20 3.23 3.31 3.03
CA THR A 20 4.10 4.44 2.70
C THR A 20 5.04 4.07 1.55
N ASP A 21 5.76 2.95 1.67
CA ASP A 21 6.72 2.49 0.67
C ASP A 21 6.03 2.25 -0.70
N CYS A 22 4.86 1.60 -0.69
CA CYS A 22 4.10 1.34 -1.93
C CYS A 22 3.67 2.61 -2.67
N ASN A 23 3.47 3.70 -1.95
CA ASN A 23 3.03 4.97 -2.54
C ASN A 23 4.18 5.91 -2.90
N TYR A 24 5.38 5.69 -2.36
CA TYR A 24 6.56 6.51 -2.62
C TYR A 24 7.53 5.89 -3.63
N PHE A 25 7.62 4.56 -3.66
CA PHE A 25 8.61 3.85 -4.45
C PHE A 25 7.96 2.94 -5.48
N ILE A 26 8.25 3.19 -6.75
CA ILE A 26 7.86 2.29 -7.82
C ILE A 26 8.78 1.06 -7.85
N GLY A 27 8.24 -0.11 -8.18
CA GLY A 27 9.03 -1.34 -8.36
C GLY A 27 10.05 -1.22 -9.49
N LYS A 28 11.21 -1.87 -9.35
CA LYS A 28 12.26 -1.88 -10.36
C LYS A 28 11.80 -2.44 -11.70
N ASP A 29 10.91 -3.43 -11.66
CA ASP A 29 10.30 -4.05 -12.84
C ASP A 29 9.44 -3.05 -13.63
N ILE A 30 8.63 -2.26 -12.93
CA ILE A 30 7.80 -1.22 -13.54
C ILE A 30 8.66 -0.08 -14.07
N MET A 31 9.66 0.36 -13.32
CA MET A 31 10.60 1.39 -13.79
C MET A 31 11.30 0.94 -15.08
N CYS A 32 11.81 -0.30 -15.12
CA CYS A 32 12.44 -0.87 -16.31
C CYS A 32 11.46 -0.95 -17.50
N ALA A 33 10.20 -1.31 -17.26
CA ALA A 33 9.17 -1.33 -18.27
C ALA A 33 8.88 0.07 -18.84
N LEU A 34 8.79 1.10 -17.99
CA LEU A 34 8.60 2.49 -18.39
C LEU A 34 9.78 3.02 -19.23
N GLU A 35 11.01 2.74 -18.81
CA GLU A 35 12.22 3.12 -19.54
C GLU A 35 12.28 2.42 -20.90
N THR A 36 11.98 1.13 -20.96
CA THR A 36 11.91 0.38 -22.22
C THR A 36 10.81 0.90 -23.13
N ALA A 37 9.64 1.23 -22.60
CA ALA A 37 8.54 1.81 -23.35
C ALA A 37 8.94 3.18 -23.94
N ARG A 38 9.57 4.04 -23.14
CA ARG A 38 10.07 5.34 -23.61
C ARG A 38 11.07 5.19 -24.77
N ASP A 39 12.01 4.25 -24.65
CA ASP A 39 13.08 4.10 -25.63
C ASP A 39 12.54 3.54 -26.96
N ASN A 40 11.48 2.73 -26.91
CA ASN A 40 10.81 2.18 -28.10
C ASN A 40 9.68 3.05 -28.65
N GLU A 41 9.28 4.12 -27.95
CA GLU A 41 8.20 5.00 -28.39
C GLU A 41 8.63 5.80 -29.64
N SER A 42 7.80 5.80 -30.66
CA SER A 42 8.07 6.51 -31.93
C SER A 42 7.55 7.95 -31.92
N SER A 43 6.50 8.24 -31.15
CA SER A 43 5.93 9.56 -31.03
C SER A 43 6.76 10.47 -30.13
N PRO A 44 7.21 11.65 -30.59
CA PRO A 44 7.91 12.60 -29.73
C PRO A 44 7.11 13.04 -28.51
N VAL A 45 5.79 13.15 -28.64
CA VAL A 45 4.88 13.50 -27.55
C VAL A 45 4.80 12.34 -26.54
N GLY A 46 4.61 11.11 -27.01
CA GLY A 46 4.60 9.92 -26.16
C GLY A 46 5.90 9.76 -25.39
N LYS A 47 7.04 9.94 -26.07
CA LYS A 47 8.38 9.90 -25.44
C LYS A 47 8.56 10.97 -24.37
N SER A 48 8.06 12.17 -24.58
CA SER A 48 8.08 13.25 -23.60
C SER A 48 7.23 12.92 -22.38
N VAL A 49 6.02 12.37 -22.55
CA VAL A 49 5.13 11.97 -21.45
C VAL A 49 5.77 10.87 -20.62
N LEU A 50 6.30 9.82 -21.24
CA LEU A 50 6.98 8.74 -20.52
C LEU A 50 8.19 9.25 -19.73
N SER A 51 8.95 10.20 -20.30
CA SER A 51 10.07 10.82 -19.60
C SER A 51 9.63 11.61 -18.36
N GLN A 52 8.49 12.32 -18.45
CA GLN A 52 7.91 13.03 -17.30
C GLN A 52 7.43 12.08 -16.21
N ILE A 53 6.81 10.94 -16.56
CA ILE A 53 6.39 9.92 -15.60
C ILE A 53 7.61 9.36 -14.86
N ILE A 54 8.65 8.96 -15.59
CA ILE A 54 9.90 8.43 -15.01
C ILE A 54 10.55 9.46 -14.07
N GLU A 55 10.57 10.73 -14.47
CA GLU A 55 11.13 11.79 -13.61
C GLU A 55 10.28 12.03 -12.36
N ASN A 56 8.95 12.02 -12.50
CA ASN A 56 8.04 12.08 -11.36
C ASN A 56 8.32 10.96 -10.34
N ASP A 57 8.49 9.73 -10.81
CA ASP A 57 8.77 8.58 -9.94
C ASP A 57 10.12 8.74 -9.21
N LYS A 58 11.14 9.28 -9.89
CA LYS A 58 12.44 9.59 -9.27
C LYS A 58 12.34 10.70 -8.22
N ILE A 59 11.55 11.73 -8.50
CA ILE A 59 11.30 12.82 -7.52
C ILE A 59 10.58 12.27 -6.30
N ALA A 60 9.50 11.50 -6.50
CA ALA A 60 8.74 10.90 -5.42
C ALA A 60 9.63 10.06 -4.48
N ALA A 61 10.48 9.22 -5.06
CA ALA A 61 11.41 8.38 -4.29
C ALA A 61 12.49 9.20 -3.56
N ARG A 62 13.00 10.28 -4.17
CA ARG A 62 14.05 11.12 -3.58
C ARG A 62 13.52 11.98 -2.45
N GLU A 63 12.31 12.49 -2.59
CA GLU A 63 11.71 13.43 -1.66
C GLU A 63 10.77 12.77 -0.65
N GLU A 64 10.58 11.45 -0.79
CA GLU A 64 9.68 10.64 0.05
C GLU A 64 8.26 11.23 0.08
N VAL A 65 7.72 11.48 -1.11
CA VAL A 65 6.36 11.98 -1.32
C VAL A 65 5.55 11.03 -2.20
N PRO A 66 4.20 11.10 -2.16
CA PRO A 66 3.36 10.22 -2.97
C PRO A 66 3.63 10.36 -4.49
N LEU A 67 3.70 9.23 -5.18
CA LEU A 67 3.88 9.15 -6.64
C LEU A 67 2.79 9.87 -7.42
N CYS A 68 1.56 9.85 -6.91
CA CYS A 68 0.43 10.56 -7.50
C CYS A 68 -0.61 10.88 -6.41
N GLN A 69 -1.60 11.68 -6.80
CA GLN A 69 -2.70 12.07 -5.90
C GLN A 69 -3.77 10.98 -5.70
N ASP A 70 -3.76 9.91 -6.48
CA ASP A 70 -4.69 8.78 -6.33
C ASP A 70 -3.99 7.63 -5.61
N THR A 71 -4.19 7.55 -4.31
CA THR A 71 -3.59 6.54 -3.43
C THR A 71 -4.54 5.38 -3.12
N GLY A 72 -5.77 5.42 -3.65
CA GLY A 72 -6.74 4.33 -3.61
C GLY A 72 -7.23 3.92 -2.22
N MET A 73 -7.76 2.71 -2.15
CA MET A 73 -8.18 2.05 -0.92
C MET A 73 -7.08 1.12 -0.43
N ALA A 74 -6.98 0.95 0.90
CA ALA A 74 -6.07 0.01 1.50
C ALA A 74 -6.61 -1.43 1.35
N VAL A 75 -5.91 -2.26 0.57
CA VAL A 75 -6.24 -3.68 0.40
C VAL A 75 -5.02 -4.51 0.80
N LEU A 76 -5.21 -5.43 1.74
CA LEU A 76 -4.17 -6.31 2.25
C LEU A 76 -4.52 -7.77 1.94
N PHE A 77 -3.52 -8.52 1.50
CA PHE A 77 -3.55 -9.98 1.42
C PHE A 77 -2.59 -10.54 2.47
N VAL A 78 -3.14 -11.24 3.44
CA VAL A 78 -2.40 -11.72 4.61
C VAL A 78 -2.39 -13.23 4.65
N GLU A 79 -1.22 -13.85 4.67
CA GLU A 79 -1.06 -15.25 5.05
C GLU A 79 -0.78 -15.32 6.56
N TYR A 80 -1.78 -15.70 7.33
CA TYR A 80 -1.73 -15.74 8.78
C TYR A 80 -1.38 -17.14 9.26
N GLY A 81 -0.27 -17.28 9.96
CA GLY A 81 0.17 -18.57 10.50
C GLY A 81 -0.79 -19.08 11.57
N ASP A 82 -1.14 -20.34 11.52
CA ASP A 82 -2.04 -21.00 12.48
C ASP A 82 -1.52 -21.03 13.93
N ARG A 83 -0.22 -20.76 14.11
CA ARG A 83 0.47 -20.68 15.41
C ARG A 83 0.91 -19.28 15.80
N VAL A 84 0.28 -18.28 15.24
CA VAL A 84 0.57 -16.88 15.54
C VAL A 84 -0.52 -16.32 16.44
N VAL A 85 -0.12 -15.59 17.48
CA VAL A 85 -1.02 -14.87 18.36
C VAL A 85 -0.59 -13.41 18.41
N ILE A 86 -1.53 -12.51 18.23
CA ILE A 86 -1.30 -11.09 18.43
C ILE A 86 -1.47 -10.77 19.92
N GLU A 87 -0.44 -10.15 20.50
CA GLU A 87 -0.46 -9.66 21.88
C GLU A 87 -0.88 -8.20 21.91
N ASP A 88 -1.52 -7.80 22.99
CA ASP A 88 -1.87 -6.40 23.31
C ASP A 88 -2.82 -5.74 22.30
N GLY A 89 -3.73 -6.50 21.68
CA GLY A 89 -4.74 -5.93 20.79
C GLY A 89 -5.30 -6.90 19.75
N SER A 90 -6.11 -6.38 18.89
CA SER A 90 -6.69 -7.07 17.74
C SER A 90 -5.82 -6.89 16.49
N PHE A 91 -5.73 -7.93 15.67
CA PHE A 91 -5.05 -7.85 14.36
C PHE A 91 -5.68 -6.79 13.46
N ASP A 92 -7.03 -6.81 13.37
CA ASP A 92 -7.76 -5.88 12.51
C ASP A 92 -7.60 -4.42 12.97
N GLU A 93 -7.62 -4.17 14.28
CA GLU A 93 -7.39 -2.84 14.84
C GLU A 93 -5.97 -2.37 14.57
N ALA A 94 -4.97 -3.23 14.72
CA ALA A 94 -3.57 -2.91 14.44
C ALA A 94 -3.33 -2.60 12.97
N VAL A 95 -3.98 -3.35 12.05
CA VAL A 95 -3.93 -3.07 10.60
C VAL A 95 -4.56 -1.72 10.29
N ASN A 96 -5.77 -1.46 10.78
CA ASN A 96 -6.47 -0.19 10.53
C ASN A 96 -5.71 1.00 11.11
N GLU A 97 -5.11 0.86 12.29
CA GLU A 97 -4.25 1.90 12.87
C GLU A 97 -3.01 2.15 12.01
N GLY A 98 -2.38 1.10 11.48
CA GLY A 98 -1.26 1.22 10.55
C GLY A 98 -1.63 1.97 9.27
N VAL A 99 -2.79 1.63 8.69
CA VAL A 99 -3.35 2.34 7.53
C VAL A 99 -3.62 3.80 7.86
N ARG A 100 -4.31 4.08 8.96
CA ARG A 100 -4.59 5.46 9.40
C ARG A 100 -3.32 6.29 9.48
N ARG A 101 -2.28 5.76 10.14
CA ARG A 101 -0.99 6.46 10.28
C ARG A 101 -0.31 6.65 8.93
N ALA A 102 -0.33 5.64 8.04
CA ALA A 102 0.23 5.78 6.70
C ALA A 102 -0.43 6.92 5.92
N TYR A 103 -1.76 6.98 5.92
CA TYR A 103 -2.51 7.98 5.17
C TYR A 103 -2.43 9.39 5.77
N ILE A 104 -2.27 9.51 7.08
CA ILE A 104 -2.13 10.82 7.75
C ILE A 104 -0.69 11.32 7.63
N ASP A 105 0.28 10.53 8.09
CA ASP A 105 1.69 10.94 8.18
C ASP A 105 2.36 10.95 6.80
N GLY A 106 1.95 10.05 5.89
CA GLY A 106 2.47 9.93 4.53
C GLY A 106 1.80 10.86 3.52
N TYR A 107 0.92 11.76 3.94
CA TYR A 107 0.19 12.70 3.07
C TYR A 107 -0.59 12.01 1.93
N LEU A 108 -1.05 10.79 2.17
CA LEU A 108 -1.80 10.03 1.19
C LEU A 108 -3.24 10.54 1.10
N ARG A 109 -3.83 10.49 -0.11
CA ARG A 109 -5.21 10.95 -0.34
C ARG A 109 -6.22 10.03 0.32
N LYS A 110 -7.07 10.58 1.18
CA LYS A 110 -8.12 9.87 1.91
C LYS A 110 -9.40 9.88 1.10
N SER A 111 -9.71 8.77 0.43
CA SER A 111 -10.83 8.65 -0.51
C SER A 111 -12.00 7.81 0.01
N VAL A 112 -11.79 7.07 1.12
CA VAL A 112 -12.81 6.17 1.66
C VAL A 112 -13.95 6.94 2.32
N VAL A 113 -15.17 6.50 2.08
CA VAL A 113 -16.40 7.03 2.67
C VAL A 113 -17.12 5.93 3.47
N ASN A 114 -17.82 6.31 4.54
CA ASN A 114 -18.54 5.37 5.40
C ASN A 114 -19.67 4.65 4.67
N ASP A 115 -20.45 5.40 3.89
CA ASP A 115 -21.56 4.89 3.10
C ASP A 115 -21.45 5.43 1.67
N PRO A 116 -21.12 4.56 0.68
CA PRO A 116 -20.95 5.01 -0.69
C PRO A 116 -22.27 5.31 -1.40
N VAL A 117 -23.41 4.87 -0.86
CA VAL A 117 -24.71 4.97 -1.51
C VAL A 117 -25.47 6.22 -1.07
N PHE A 118 -25.57 6.48 0.24
CA PHE A 118 -26.43 7.53 0.79
C PHE A 118 -25.62 8.76 1.25
N ASP A 119 -24.94 8.68 2.39
CA ASP A 119 -24.37 9.85 3.04
C ASP A 119 -23.03 10.30 2.49
N ARG A 120 -22.23 9.36 1.97
CA ARG A 120 -20.92 9.60 1.36
C ARG A 120 -19.94 10.40 2.25
N ILE A 121 -20.06 10.25 3.57
CA ILE A 121 -19.20 10.96 4.52
C ILE A 121 -17.81 10.34 4.51
N ASN A 122 -16.79 11.15 4.21
CA ASN A 122 -15.40 10.72 4.19
C ASN A 122 -14.92 10.33 5.60
N THR A 123 -14.21 9.20 5.72
CA THR A 123 -13.70 8.68 6.98
C THR A 123 -12.54 9.50 7.55
N LYS A 124 -11.91 10.35 6.73
CA LYS A 124 -10.79 11.25 7.04
C LYS A 124 -9.46 10.55 7.37
N ASP A 125 -9.42 9.25 7.40
CA ASP A 125 -8.25 8.45 7.72
C ASP A 125 -8.03 7.27 6.77
N ASN A 126 -8.91 7.12 5.78
CA ASN A 126 -8.93 6.08 4.75
C ASN A 126 -9.12 4.67 5.30
N THR A 127 -9.75 4.52 6.47
CA THR A 127 -10.17 3.25 7.04
C THR A 127 -11.69 3.01 6.84
N PRO A 128 -12.21 1.77 6.93
CA PRO A 128 -11.45 0.54 7.18
C PRO A 128 -10.68 0.05 5.96
N ALA A 129 -9.61 -0.70 6.21
CA ALA A 129 -8.90 -1.45 5.19
C ALA A 129 -9.70 -2.69 4.76
N ILE A 130 -9.50 -3.14 3.53
CA ILE A 130 -9.98 -4.43 3.06
C ILE A 130 -8.91 -5.48 3.37
N ILE A 131 -9.24 -6.45 4.23
CA ILE A 131 -8.27 -7.45 4.69
C ILE A 131 -8.72 -8.82 4.20
N HIS A 132 -7.92 -9.42 3.31
CA HIS A 132 -8.08 -10.80 2.87
C HIS A 132 -7.11 -11.68 3.63
N THR A 133 -7.62 -12.52 4.54
CA THR A 133 -6.78 -13.40 5.35
C THR A 133 -6.88 -14.85 4.90
N LYS A 134 -5.73 -15.48 4.68
CA LYS A 134 -5.57 -16.91 4.45
C LYS A 134 -4.78 -17.52 5.59
N ILE A 135 -5.35 -18.51 6.27
CA ILE A 135 -4.63 -19.23 7.32
C ILE A 135 -3.71 -20.27 6.67
N VAL A 136 -2.45 -20.30 7.11
CA VAL A 136 -1.42 -21.19 6.60
C VAL A 136 -0.73 -21.95 7.73
N LEU A 137 -0.28 -23.18 7.45
CA LEU A 137 0.46 -24.03 8.42
C LEU A 137 1.92 -23.54 8.50
N SER A 138 2.15 -22.36 9.07
CA SER A 138 3.49 -21.78 9.14
C SER A 138 3.60 -20.68 10.19
N LEU A 139 4.83 -20.25 10.45
CA LEU A 139 5.17 -19.17 11.35
C LEU A 139 5.24 -17.81 10.63
N ILE A 140 4.24 -17.41 9.92
CA ILE A 140 4.08 -16.14 9.18
C ILE A 140 4.95 -15.98 7.90
N HIS A 141 4.25 -15.66 6.79
CA HIS A 141 4.71 -14.71 5.79
C HIS A 141 3.70 -13.57 5.70
N ILE A 142 4.13 -12.34 5.95
CA ILE A 142 3.43 -11.15 5.46
C ILE A 142 4.05 -10.90 4.09
N SER A 143 3.35 -11.29 3.03
CA SER A 143 3.75 -10.90 1.69
C SER A 143 3.43 -9.42 1.51
N GLU A 144 4.37 -8.68 0.96
CA GLU A 144 4.16 -7.30 0.56
C GLU A 144 2.90 -7.20 -0.32
N PRO A 145 2.07 -6.17 -0.13
CA PRO A 145 1.04 -5.87 -1.10
C PRO A 145 1.74 -5.60 -2.43
N THR A 146 1.76 -6.58 -3.32
CA THR A 146 2.17 -6.33 -4.69
C THR A 146 1.23 -5.25 -5.22
N ARG A 147 1.78 -4.10 -5.56
CA ARG A 147 1.07 -3.00 -6.20
C ARG A 147 0.57 -3.48 -7.56
N ARG A 148 -0.51 -4.23 -7.60
CA ARG A 148 -1.32 -4.41 -8.79
C ARG A 148 -2.27 -3.22 -8.83
N SER A 149 -1.80 -2.12 -9.38
CA SER A 149 -2.68 -1.10 -9.88
C SER A 149 -3.47 -1.71 -11.03
N TYR A 150 -4.69 -2.16 -10.76
CA TYR A 150 -5.66 -2.32 -11.84
C TYR A 150 -6.13 -0.92 -12.18
N ILE A 151 -5.65 -0.41 -13.31
CA ILE A 151 -6.30 0.70 -14.01
C ILE A 151 -7.51 0.05 -14.68
N SER A 152 -8.69 0.29 -14.16
CA SER A 152 -9.96 0.07 -14.87
C SER A 152 -10.35 1.34 -15.59
#